data_471ec6adf91bab8327e4f9065700ceb3
#
_entry.id   471ec6adf91bab8327e4f9065700ceb3
#
_cell.length_a   1.000
_cell.length_b   1.000
_cell.length_c   1.000
_cell.angle_alpha   90.00
_cell.angle_beta   90.00
_cell.angle_gamma   90.00
#
_symmetry.space_group_name_H-M   'P 1'
#
loop_
_entity.id
_entity.type
_entity.pdbx_description
1 polymer ?
#
loop_
_entity_poly.entity_id
_entity_poly.type
_entity_poly.pdbx_seq_one_letter_code
_entity_poly.pdbx_strand_id
1 'polypeptide(L)'
;ELTVGGAITRADGSSNTSTQLLQGKTLFKPLEVNGWGLGLAAGVARDPRAGAGRGSDLYAYVPARFSFLDDKLVMHTNVGWLHEQDTRKHRMTWGLGSELQLHEKTWLIAETHGQNNGRPFVQVGVRHWLVPDRVQFDVTWGSRVGDGSQRWFTLGLRLLSLPFLP
;
A
#
# COMPACT_ATOMS: atom_id res chain seq x y z
N GLU A 1 -9.18 -9.38 -9.39
CA GLU A 1 -9.52 -8.04 -8.90
C GLU A 1 -8.99 -6.99 -9.85
N LEU A 2 -9.81 -6.00 -10.19
CA LEU A 2 -9.43 -4.83 -10.96
C LEU A 2 -9.58 -3.60 -10.04
N THR A 3 -8.53 -2.79 -9.94
CA THR A 3 -8.54 -1.56 -9.15
C THR A 3 -8.34 -0.36 -10.06
N VAL A 4 -9.23 0.61 -9.96
CA VAL A 4 -9.06 1.95 -10.54
C VAL A 4 -8.94 2.93 -9.39
N GLY A 5 -7.90 3.73 -9.38
CA GLY A 5 -7.62 4.65 -8.28
C GLY A 5 -7.17 6.02 -8.77
N GLY A 6 -7.27 6.99 -7.90
CA GLY A 6 -6.75 8.32 -8.10
C GLY A 6 -6.39 8.97 -6.77
N ALA A 7 -5.36 9.79 -6.76
CA ALA A 7 -4.98 10.60 -5.60
C ALA A 7 -4.77 12.04 -6.02
N ILE A 8 -5.23 12.96 -5.20
CA ILE A 8 -4.98 14.39 -5.36
C ILE A 8 -4.08 14.83 -4.20
N THR A 9 -2.90 15.32 -4.53
CA THR A 9 -1.96 15.83 -3.53
C THR A 9 -1.87 17.35 -3.67
N ARG A 10 -2.00 18.05 -2.57
CA ARG A 10 -1.81 19.49 -2.47
C ARG A 10 -0.58 19.78 -1.62
N ALA A 11 0.35 20.53 -2.15
CA ALA A 11 1.49 21.03 -1.40
C ALA A 11 1.51 22.56 -1.48
N ASP A 12 1.92 23.21 -0.39
CA ASP A 12 2.01 24.66 -0.34
C ASP A 12 2.97 25.19 -1.40
N GLY A 13 2.51 26.15 -2.23
CA GLY A 13 3.28 26.73 -3.33
C GLY A 13 3.39 25.89 -4.61
N SER A 14 2.68 24.78 -4.70
CA SER A 14 2.71 23.86 -5.84
C SER A 14 1.31 23.64 -6.43
N SER A 15 1.24 23.35 -7.72
CA SER A 15 -0.03 22.97 -8.35
C SER A 15 -0.53 21.62 -7.83
N ASN A 16 -1.85 21.46 -7.76
CA ASN A 16 -2.46 20.17 -7.37
C ASN A 16 -1.98 19.04 -8.28
N THR A 17 -1.67 17.88 -7.68
CA THR A 17 -1.35 16.65 -8.42
C THR A 17 -2.53 15.73 -8.41
N SER A 18 -2.80 15.11 -9.53
CA SER A 18 -3.66 13.95 -9.60
C SER A 18 -2.86 12.76 -10.12
N THR A 19 -2.71 11.72 -9.33
CA THR A 19 -2.16 10.45 -9.80
C THR A 19 -3.32 9.57 -10.21
N GLN A 20 -3.23 8.93 -11.37
CA GLN A 20 -4.20 7.96 -11.88
C GLN A 20 -3.56 6.58 -11.86
N LEU A 21 -4.32 5.58 -11.42
CA LEU A 21 -3.86 4.21 -11.26
C LEU A 21 -4.86 3.25 -11.91
N LEU A 22 -4.34 2.29 -12.67
CA LEU A 22 -5.09 1.11 -13.11
C LEU A 22 -4.26 -0.12 -12.77
N GLN A 23 -4.83 -1.05 -12.00
CA GLN A 23 -4.15 -2.26 -11.53
C GLN A 23 -5.04 -3.47 -11.68
N GLY A 24 -4.46 -4.55 -12.21
CA GLY A 24 -5.01 -5.91 -12.14
C GLY A 24 -4.27 -6.73 -11.08
N LYS A 25 -5.01 -7.58 -10.35
CA LYS A 25 -4.45 -8.49 -9.36
C LYS A 25 -5.11 -9.85 -9.46
N THR A 26 -4.31 -10.91 -9.41
CA THR A 26 -4.77 -12.29 -9.31
C THR A 26 -4.18 -12.96 -8.06
N LEU A 27 -4.94 -13.86 -7.47
CA LEU A 27 -4.46 -14.70 -6.36
C LEU A 27 -4.26 -16.11 -6.90
N PHE A 28 -3.05 -16.64 -6.72
CA PHE A 28 -2.73 -18.04 -7.02
C PHE A 28 -3.07 -18.95 -5.85
N LYS A 29 -2.85 -18.43 -4.64
CA LYS A 29 -3.21 -19.10 -3.39
C LYS A 29 -3.85 -18.08 -2.46
N PRO A 30 -5.10 -18.27 -2.01
CA PRO A 30 -5.71 -17.44 -0.97
C PRO A 30 -5.00 -17.65 0.36
N LEU A 31 -5.06 -16.64 1.24
CA LEU A 31 -4.56 -16.76 2.59
C LEU A 31 -5.50 -17.66 3.39
N GLU A 32 -4.94 -18.63 4.09
CA GLU A 32 -5.61 -19.50 5.04
C GLU A 32 -5.18 -19.16 6.47
N VAL A 33 -5.99 -19.52 7.45
CA VAL A 33 -5.66 -19.35 8.87
C VAL A 33 -4.38 -20.13 9.20
N ASN A 34 -3.43 -19.48 9.88
CA ASN A 34 -2.09 -20.02 10.14
C ASN A 34 -1.35 -20.52 8.88
N GLY A 35 -1.68 -19.94 7.74
CA GLY A 35 -1.17 -20.32 6.44
C GLY A 35 -0.50 -19.18 5.68
N TRP A 36 -0.43 -19.34 4.37
CA TRP A 36 0.14 -18.31 3.51
C TRP A 36 -0.66 -18.15 2.21
N GLY A 37 -0.59 -16.98 1.64
CA GLY A 37 -1.20 -16.65 0.36
C GLY A 37 -0.22 -15.97 -0.58
N LEU A 38 -0.45 -16.11 -1.89
CA LEU A 38 0.41 -15.60 -2.95
C LEU A 38 -0.43 -15.05 -4.09
N GLY A 39 0.04 -13.97 -4.68
CA GLY A 39 -0.60 -13.37 -5.84
C GLY A 39 0.37 -12.72 -6.80
N LEU A 40 -0.16 -12.11 -7.82
CA LEU A 40 0.54 -11.25 -8.77
C LEU A 40 -0.33 -10.02 -9.00
N ALA A 41 0.30 -8.86 -9.00
CA ALA A 41 -0.33 -7.62 -9.40
C ALA A 41 0.52 -6.91 -10.45
N ALA A 42 -0.13 -6.28 -11.41
CA ALA A 42 0.51 -5.44 -12.40
C ALA A 42 -0.39 -4.26 -12.74
N GLY A 43 0.20 -3.14 -13.09
CA GLY A 43 -0.56 -1.95 -13.38
C GLY A 43 0.22 -0.84 -14.03
N VAL A 44 -0.50 0.25 -14.25
CA VAL A 44 0.03 1.50 -14.77
C VAL A 44 -0.35 2.63 -13.82
N ALA A 45 0.60 3.52 -13.57
CA ALA A 45 0.38 4.73 -12.80
C ALA A 45 0.79 5.93 -13.65
N ARG A 46 -0.04 6.98 -13.64
CA ARG A 46 0.23 8.21 -14.37
C ARG A 46 0.20 9.39 -13.41
N ASP A 47 1.30 10.14 -13.38
CA ASP A 47 1.34 11.47 -12.78
C ASP A 47 1.28 12.52 -13.91
N PRO A 48 0.15 13.22 -14.10
CA PRO A 48 0.02 14.21 -15.16
C PRO A 48 0.90 15.44 -14.99
N ARG A 49 1.63 15.57 -13.88
CA ARG A 49 2.61 16.63 -13.64
C ARG A 49 4.02 16.28 -14.07
N ALA A 50 4.32 15.03 -14.29
CA ALA A 50 5.60 14.65 -14.83
C ALA A 50 5.87 15.47 -16.09
N GLY A 51 6.78 16.41 -15.99
CA GLY A 51 6.77 17.64 -16.79
C GLY A 51 7.12 17.51 -18.25
N ALA A 52 7.52 16.41 -18.79
CA ALA A 52 7.91 16.28 -20.18
C ALA A 52 7.39 15.02 -20.86
N GLY A 53 7.01 14.02 -20.12
CA GLY A 53 6.54 12.77 -20.66
C GLY A 53 5.08 12.54 -20.29
N ARG A 54 4.18 12.48 -21.24
CA ARG A 54 2.81 11.98 -21.06
C ARG A 54 2.82 10.46 -20.83
N GLY A 55 3.93 9.90 -20.32
CA GLY A 55 4.11 8.50 -20.08
C GLY A 55 3.44 8.03 -18.81
N SER A 56 3.19 6.75 -18.73
CA SER A 56 2.71 6.08 -17.53
C SER A 56 3.80 5.15 -17.02
N ASP A 57 4.04 5.18 -15.72
CA ASP A 57 4.91 4.20 -15.07
C ASP A 57 4.26 2.82 -15.12
N LEU A 58 5.05 1.82 -15.43
CA LEU A 58 4.61 0.42 -15.44
C LEU A 58 5.18 -0.28 -14.20
N TYR A 59 4.36 -1.07 -13.55
CA TYR A 59 4.83 -1.86 -12.41
C TYR A 59 4.21 -3.25 -12.37
N ALA A 60 4.94 -4.16 -11.75
CA ALA A 60 4.44 -5.47 -11.38
C ALA A 60 5.07 -5.91 -10.06
N TYR A 61 4.31 -6.61 -9.22
CA TYR A 61 4.83 -7.14 -7.96
C TYR A 61 4.13 -8.44 -7.58
N VAL A 62 4.86 -9.24 -6.78
CA VAL A 62 4.38 -10.49 -6.19
C VAL A 62 4.07 -10.22 -4.73
N PRO A 63 2.80 -10.10 -4.33
CA PRO A 63 2.42 -10.02 -2.94
C PRO A 63 2.36 -11.42 -2.33
N ALA A 64 2.94 -11.58 -1.14
CA ALA A 64 2.76 -12.75 -0.30
C ALA A 64 2.25 -12.31 1.07
N ARG A 65 1.41 -13.15 1.68
CA ARG A 65 0.83 -12.95 3.01
C ARG A 65 1.02 -14.19 3.84
N PHE A 66 1.26 -14.00 5.12
CA PHE A 66 1.44 -15.07 6.09
C PHE A 66 0.59 -14.78 7.31
N SER A 67 -0.19 -15.75 7.73
CA SER A 67 -1.01 -15.68 8.94
C SER A 67 -0.42 -16.57 10.03
N PHE A 68 -0.47 -16.08 11.26
CA PHE A 68 0.03 -16.73 12.47
C PHE A 68 -0.92 -16.45 13.62
N LEU A 69 -0.84 -17.28 14.66
CA LEU A 69 -1.58 -17.09 15.93
C LEU A 69 -3.10 -16.98 15.72
N ASP A 70 -3.66 -17.82 14.85
CA ASP A 70 -5.08 -17.82 14.50
C ASP A 70 -5.53 -16.46 13.96
N ASP A 71 -4.80 -15.96 12.94
CA ASP A 71 -4.98 -14.66 12.27
C ASP A 71 -4.74 -13.43 13.13
N LYS A 72 -4.26 -13.58 14.37
CA LYS A 72 -3.92 -12.43 15.22
C LYS A 72 -2.68 -11.68 14.76
N LEU A 73 -1.78 -12.36 14.05
CA LEU A 73 -0.63 -11.75 13.40
C LEU A 73 -0.65 -12.08 11.91
N VAL A 74 -0.79 -11.06 11.09
CA VAL A 74 -0.68 -11.19 9.64
C VAL A 74 0.51 -10.38 9.15
N MET A 75 1.39 -11.03 8.40
CA MET A 75 2.52 -10.39 7.73
C MET A 75 2.24 -10.28 6.23
N HIS A 76 2.63 -9.16 5.67
CA HIS A 76 2.53 -8.86 4.25
C HIS A 76 3.92 -8.59 3.70
N THR A 77 4.24 -9.18 2.57
CA THR A 77 5.47 -8.85 1.86
C THR A 77 5.20 -8.73 0.37
N ASN A 78 5.97 -7.91 -0.28
CA ASN A 78 5.95 -7.84 -1.74
C ASN A 78 7.37 -7.56 -2.27
N VAL A 79 7.64 -8.11 -3.44
CA VAL A 79 8.80 -7.77 -4.25
C VAL A 79 8.29 -7.46 -5.65
N GLY A 80 8.78 -6.39 -6.23
CA GLY A 80 8.28 -5.91 -7.50
C GLY A 80 9.32 -5.20 -8.35
N TRP A 81 8.84 -4.83 -9.50
CA TRP A 81 9.55 -4.08 -10.51
C TRP A 81 8.72 -2.86 -10.93
N LEU A 82 9.39 -1.75 -11.08
CA LEU A 82 8.85 -0.47 -11.54
C LEU A 82 9.69 0.03 -12.71
N HIS A 83 9.04 0.40 -13.79
CA HIS A 83 9.62 1.16 -14.89
C HIS A 83 9.12 2.60 -14.83
N GLU A 84 10.01 3.51 -14.47
CA GLU A 84 9.75 4.95 -14.47
C GLU A 84 9.90 5.47 -15.90
N GLN A 85 8.81 5.88 -16.52
CA GLN A 85 8.78 6.34 -17.92
C GLN A 85 9.60 7.63 -18.13
N ASP A 86 9.52 8.56 -17.20
CA ASP A 86 10.17 9.87 -17.32
C ASP A 86 11.70 9.77 -17.27
N THR A 87 12.22 8.93 -16.39
CA THR A 87 13.66 8.72 -16.22
C THR A 87 14.20 7.57 -17.05
N ARG A 88 13.31 6.76 -17.65
CA ARG A 88 13.61 5.49 -18.34
C ARG A 88 14.39 4.51 -17.47
N LYS A 89 14.16 4.54 -16.16
CA LYS A 89 14.86 3.70 -15.19
C LYS A 89 13.99 2.55 -14.75
N HIS A 90 14.66 1.43 -14.50
CA HIS A 90 14.06 0.25 -13.87
C HIS A 90 14.46 0.21 -12.41
N ARG A 91 13.49 -0.06 -11.54
CA ARG A 91 13.69 -0.15 -10.11
C ARG A 91 13.14 -1.46 -9.57
N MET A 92 13.86 -2.06 -8.68
CA MET A 92 13.31 -3.10 -7.81
C MET A 92 12.62 -2.44 -6.63
N THR A 93 11.40 -2.88 -6.33
CA THR A 93 10.62 -2.40 -5.19
C THR A 93 10.41 -3.54 -4.19
N TRP A 94 10.27 -3.21 -2.94
CA TRP A 94 10.01 -4.18 -1.88
C TRP A 94 9.18 -3.55 -0.77
N GLY A 95 8.44 -4.38 -0.05
CA GLY A 95 7.67 -3.98 1.10
C GLY A 95 7.50 -5.11 2.09
N LEU A 96 7.48 -4.77 3.36
CA LEU A 96 7.17 -5.65 4.46
C LEU A 96 6.22 -4.93 5.40
N GLY A 97 5.11 -5.56 5.74
CA GLY A 97 4.12 -5.04 6.67
C GLY A 97 3.68 -6.09 7.67
N SER A 98 3.15 -5.66 8.79
CA SER A 98 2.54 -6.52 9.79
C SER A 98 1.31 -5.88 10.39
N GLU A 99 0.32 -6.71 10.70
CA GLU A 99 -0.88 -6.38 11.44
C GLU A 99 -0.98 -7.32 12.64
N LEU A 100 -0.84 -6.78 13.85
CA LEU A 100 -0.94 -7.53 15.09
C LEU A 100 -2.22 -7.14 15.83
N GLN A 101 -3.11 -8.09 16.05
CA GLN A 101 -4.31 -7.87 16.84
C GLN A 101 -3.96 -7.68 18.32
N LEU A 102 -4.17 -6.48 18.83
CA LEU A 102 -3.97 -6.15 20.24
C LEU A 102 -5.23 -6.41 21.06
N HIS A 103 -6.40 -6.21 20.44
CA HIS A 103 -7.72 -6.40 21.03
C HIS A 103 -8.71 -6.79 19.93
N GLU A 104 -9.90 -7.25 20.27
CA GLU A 104 -10.94 -7.72 19.32
C GLU A 104 -11.20 -6.75 18.14
N LYS A 105 -11.07 -5.45 18.37
CA LYS A 105 -11.34 -4.40 17.37
C LYS A 105 -10.11 -3.54 17.04
N THR A 106 -8.93 -3.89 17.56
CA THR A 106 -7.75 -3.01 17.48
C THR A 106 -6.53 -3.77 17.04
N TRP A 107 -5.84 -3.26 16.05
CA TRP A 107 -4.59 -3.80 15.51
C TRP A 107 -3.49 -2.75 15.56
N LEU A 108 -2.29 -3.20 15.87
CA LEU A 108 -1.05 -2.48 15.59
C LEU A 108 -0.64 -2.77 14.15
N ILE A 109 -0.34 -1.73 13.40
CA ILE A 109 0.21 -1.83 12.05
C ILE A 109 1.63 -1.30 12.02
N ALA A 110 2.52 -2.03 11.34
CA ALA A 110 3.88 -1.57 11.08
C ALA A 110 4.26 -1.95 9.66
N GLU A 111 4.87 -1.01 8.95
CA GLU A 111 5.26 -1.20 7.55
C GLU A 111 6.62 -0.59 7.27
N THR A 112 7.36 -1.23 6.37
CA THR A 112 8.55 -0.67 5.75
C THR A 112 8.54 -1.00 4.27
N HIS A 113 8.93 -0.06 3.45
CA HIS A 113 9.01 -0.25 2.01
C HIS A 113 10.11 0.62 1.39
N GLY A 114 10.55 0.21 0.22
CA GLY A 114 11.62 0.92 -0.45
C GLY A 114 11.87 0.41 -1.87
N GLN A 115 12.92 0.95 -2.43
CA GLN A 115 13.46 0.56 -3.73
C GLN A 115 14.90 0.08 -3.55
N ASN A 116 15.48 -0.53 -4.62
CA ASN A 116 16.86 -0.98 -4.62
C ASN A 116 17.89 0.17 -4.47
N ASN A 117 17.45 1.40 -4.60
CA ASN A 117 18.24 2.59 -4.30
C ASN A 117 17.41 3.57 -3.46
N GLY A 118 18.09 4.32 -2.63
CA GLY A 118 17.47 5.24 -1.69
C GLY A 118 17.26 4.63 -0.31
N ARG A 119 16.75 5.45 0.58
CA ARG A 119 16.47 5.06 1.97
C ARG A 119 15.02 4.57 2.08
N PRO A 120 14.77 3.50 2.81
CA PRO A 120 13.40 3.01 2.98
C PRO A 120 12.54 3.95 3.78
N PHE A 121 11.25 3.78 3.62
CA PHE A 121 10.22 4.39 4.45
C PHE A 121 9.78 3.40 5.53
N VAL A 122 9.45 3.92 6.69
CA VAL A 122 8.87 3.18 7.80
C VAL A 122 7.62 3.89 8.29
N GLN A 123 6.60 3.13 8.64
CA GLN A 123 5.44 3.67 9.32
C GLN A 123 4.91 2.70 10.37
N VAL A 124 4.29 3.26 11.41
CA VAL A 124 3.64 2.52 12.48
C VAL A 124 2.32 3.21 12.79
N GLY A 125 1.34 2.43 13.17
CA GLY A 125 0.03 2.98 13.46
C GLY A 125 -0.91 2.02 14.15
N VAL A 126 -2.12 2.48 14.35
CA VAL A 126 -3.21 1.72 14.96
C VAL A 126 -4.40 1.74 14.02
N ARG A 127 -5.00 0.58 13.87
CA ARG A 127 -6.26 0.34 13.16
C ARG A 127 -7.33 -0.05 14.14
N HIS A 128 -8.49 0.55 14.03
CA HIS A 128 -9.61 0.27 14.92
C HIS A 128 -10.92 0.16 14.16
N TRP A 129 -11.71 -0.90 14.44
CA TRP A 129 -13.07 -1.01 13.96
C TRP A 129 -14.01 -0.17 14.82
N LEU A 130 -14.51 0.94 14.27
CA LEU A 130 -15.57 1.71 14.90
C LEU A 130 -16.90 0.93 14.88
N VAL A 131 -17.19 0.34 13.73
CA VAL A 131 -18.29 -0.60 13.54
C VAL A 131 -17.70 -1.86 12.90
N PRO A 132 -17.73 -3.03 13.59
CA PRO A 132 -17.18 -4.27 13.04
C PRO A 132 -17.67 -4.53 11.62
N ASP A 133 -16.77 -4.92 10.74
CA ASP A 133 -16.98 -5.25 9.33
C ASP A 133 -17.62 -4.14 8.46
N ARG A 134 -17.76 -2.93 8.99
CA ARG A 134 -18.36 -1.79 8.26
C ARG A 134 -17.54 -0.54 8.25
N VAL A 135 -17.05 -0.09 9.41
CA VAL A 135 -16.36 1.18 9.54
C VAL A 135 -15.04 0.97 10.26
N GLN A 136 -13.95 1.21 9.56
CA GLN A 136 -12.59 1.07 10.06
C GLN A 136 -11.88 2.42 10.03
N PHE A 137 -11.14 2.70 11.05
CA PHE A 137 -10.33 3.90 11.20
C PHE A 137 -8.88 3.53 11.41
N ASP A 138 -7.98 4.21 10.70
CA ASP A 138 -6.54 4.01 10.78
C ASP A 138 -5.84 5.33 11.11
N VAL A 139 -4.86 5.26 11.99
CA VAL A 139 -3.94 6.35 12.30
C VAL A 139 -2.53 5.83 12.13
N THR A 140 -1.74 6.46 11.30
CA THR A 140 -0.34 6.09 11.13
C THR A 140 0.59 7.29 11.19
N TRP A 141 1.78 7.05 11.70
CA TRP A 141 2.91 7.95 11.62
C TRP A 141 4.04 7.28 10.84
N GLY A 142 4.65 8.00 9.94
CA GLY A 142 5.73 7.50 9.11
C GLY A 142 6.87 8.46 8.92
N SER A 143 8.01 7.92 8.54
CA SER A 143 9.19 8.71 8.18
C SER A 143 10.09 7.96 7.19
N ARG A 144 10.98 8.72 6.57
CA ARG A 144 12.08 8.14 5.81
C ARG A 144 13.25 7.84 6.75
N VAL A 145 13.80 6.62 6.67
CA VAL A 145 14.91 6.21 7.53
C VAL A 145 16.14 7.11 7.31
N GLY A 146 16.66 7.68 8.39
CA GLY A 146 17.84 8.54 8.35
C GLY A 146 17.64 9.93 7.70
N ASP A 147 16.39 10.33 7.48
CA ASP A 147 16.03 11.67 7.02
C ASP A 147 14.94 12.23 7.91
N GLY A 148 15.35 13.02 8.90
CA GLY A 148 14.42 13.60 9.87
C GLY A 148 13.47 14.66 9.30
N SER A 149 13.66 15.09 8.04
CA SER A 149 12.83 16.11 7.40
C SER A 149 11.58 15.53 6.75
N GLN A 150 11.59 14.25 6.37
CA GLN A 150 10.45 13.57 5.74
C GLN A 150 9.67 12.77 6.78
N ARG A 151 8.67 13.39 7.34
CA ARG A 151 7.71 12.77 8.27
C ARG A 151 6.30 13.04 7.78
N TRP A 152 5.39 12.10 8.03
CA TRP A 152 3.98 12.27 7.71
C TRP A 152 3.10 11.63 8.76
N PHE A 153 1.88 12.08 8.79
CA PHE A 153 0.81 11.53 9.60
C PHE A 153 -0.36 11.23 8.66
N THR A 154 -0.96 10.06 8.80
CA THR A 154 -2.09 9.66 7.98
C THR A 154 -3.29 9.32 8.86
N LEU A 155 -4.44 9.81 8.45
CA LEU A 155 -5.75 9.40 8.94
C LEU A 155 -6.48 8.71 7.81
N GLY A 156 -6.96 7.50 8.06
CA GLY A 156 -7.74 6.72 7.10
C GLY A 156 -9.11 6.38 7.67
N LEU A 157 -10.13 6.48 6.84
CA LEU A 157 -11.46 5.96 7.12
C LEU A 157 -11.84 5.02 5.98
N ARG A 158 -12.15 3.79 6.32
CA ARG A 158 -12.59 2.77 5.36
C ARG A 158 -14.03 2.40 5.65
N LEU A 159 -14.86 2.57 4.64
CA LEU A 159 -16.26 2.16 4.66
C LEU A 159 -16.37 0.88 3.82
N LEU A 160 -16.84 -0.19 4.44
CA LEU A 160 -17.12 -1.44 3.75
C LEU A 160 -18.63 -1.52 3.52
N SER A 161 -19.04 -1.62 2.26
CA SER A 161 -20.42 -1.92 1.92
C SER A 161 -20.67 -3.42 2.04
N LEU A 162 -21.90 -3.81 2.35
CA LEU A 162 -22.36 -5.17 2.12
C LEU A 162 -22.18 -5.50 0.65
N PRO A 163 -21.82 -6.76 0.28
CA PRO A 163 -21.72 -7.14 -1.12
C PRO A 163 -23.05 -6.86 -1.82
N PHE A 164 -23.02 -5.99 -2.83
CA PHE A 164 -24.20 -5.64 -3.65
C PHE A 164 -24.56 -6.72 -4.68
N LEU A 165 -23.75 -7.75 -4.79
CA LEU A 165 -23.98 -8.87 -5.70
C LEU A 165 -24.06 -10.17 -4.89
N PRO A 166 -25.10 -10.98 -5.15
CA PRO A 166 -25.25 -12.29 -4.54
C PRO A 166 -24.14 -13.26 -4.96
#